data_a3709277fe73f70de904a72f32a4ec3d
#
_entry.id   a3709277fe73f70de904a72f32a4ec3d
#
_cell.length_a   1.000
_cell.length_b   1.000
_cell.length_c   1.000
_cell.angle_alpha   90.00
_cell.angle_beta   90.00
_cell.angle_gamma   90.00
#
_symmetry.space_group_name_H-M   'P 1'
#
loop_
_entity.id
_entity.type
_entity.pdbx_description
1 polymer ?
#
loop_
_entity_poly.entity_id
_entity_poly.type
_entity_poly.pdbx_seq_one_letter_code
_entity_poly.pdbx_strand_id
1 'polypeptide(L)'
;YDVYYYSESLQTVWIYTRRAAGRITAVSPSASAPTALTVAGSTYSLGSSAVASKISSLNGGGVGEVVTLLLGMDNEVADVITGEEADSVFYGVVQTATRSLVEDNGADVLQKISVMCTDGITRTVNIDKSLNYPTGWLVEISVTPEGEQVTAIESKSVSGTINETATALGDYALADDVQILDTTSEGLAGTVRPSRIAGTKLNALTVRYYTLNEQGQIDRLILNDVTGDLWKYGVLDDVKNLAVNASSILGTLTGSGSSGSGSSSSGNSSSSSGST
;
A
#
# COMPACT_ATOMS: atom_id res chain seq x y z
N TYR A 1 -9.63 9.45 18.53
CA TYR A 1 -9.71 8.22 19.37
C TYR A 1 -8.35 7.52 19.38
N ASP A 2 -7.67 7.53 20.55
CA ASP A 2 -6.43 6.80 20.78
C ASP A 2 -6.59 5.85 21.95
N VAL A 3 -5.84 4.74 21.95
CA VAL A 3 -5.81 3.79 23.05
C VAL A 3 -4.69 4.18 24.00
N TYR A 4 -4.99 4.24 25.30
CA TYR A 4 -3.95 4.47 26.30
C TYR A 4 -4.02 3.44 27.42
N TYR A 5 -2.86 3.12 27.96
CA TYR A 5 -2.70 2.35 29.19
C TYR A 5 -1.97 3.21 30.21
N TYR A 6 -2.41 3.15 31.45
CA TYR A 6 -1.80 3.90 32.56
C TYR A 6 -1.37 2.95 33.65
N SER A 7 -0.12 3.12 34.15
CA SER A 7 0.36 2.45 35.34
C SER A 7 0.66 3.47 36.42
N GLU A 8 -0.11 3.42 37.52
CA GLU A 8 0.09 4.29 38.65
C GLU A 8 1.44 4.03 39.35
N SER A 9 1.83 2.75 39.48
CA SER A 9 3.11 2.36 40.11
C SER A 9 4.33 2.83 39.31
N LEU A 10 4.21 2.87 37.97
CA LEU A 10 5.32 3.31 37.11
C LEU A 10 5.17 4.81 36.71
N GLN A 11 4.07 5.47 37.10
CA GLN A 11 3.76 6.85 36.70
C GLN A 11 3.90 7.05 35.18
N THR A 12 3.46 6.04 34.40
CA THR A 12 3.68 6.00 32.95
C THR A 12 2.36 5.82 32.22
N VAL A 13 2.22 6.57 31.12
CA VAL A 13 1.15 6.42 30.15
C VAL A 13 1.73 5.91 28.83
N TRP A 14 1.16 4.84 28.30
CA TRP A 14 1.46 4.36 26.95
C TRP A 14 0.30 4.72 26.04
N ILE A 15 0.61 5.33 24.90
CA ILE A 15 -0.39 5.73 23.88
C ILE A 15 -0.16 4.89 22.63
N TYR A 16 -1.24 4.31 22.12
CA TYR A 16 -1.26 3.52 20.90
C TYR A 16 -2.20 4.18 19.89
N THR A 17 -1.66 4.53 18.73
CA THR A 17 -2.38 5.22 17.65
C THR A 17 -2.65 4.31 16.45
N ARG A 18 -2.27 3.03 16.55
CA ARG A 18 -2.44 2.08 15.44
C ARG A 18 -3.91 1.70 15.26
N ARG A 19 -4.31 1.62 14.01
CA ARG A 19 -5.68 1.28 13.60
C ARG A 19 -5.64 0.25 12.48
N ALA A 20 -6.73 -0.49 12.34
CA ALA A 20 -6.99 -1.33 11.17
C ALA A 20 -8.43 -1.12 10.72
N ALA A 21 -8.61 -0.63 9.51
CA ALA A 21 -9.94 -0.30 9.00
C ALA A 21 -10.29 -1.15 7.78
N GLY A 22 -11.56 -1.47 7.64
CA GLY A 22 -12.11 -2.26 6.56
C GLY A 22 -13.36 -3.03 6.97
N ARG A 23 -13.79 -3.93 6.10
CA ARG A 23 -14.93 -4.80 6.34
C ARG A 23 -14.52 -6.02 7.17
N ILE A 24 -15.32 -6.37 8.17
CA ILE A 24 -15.14 -7.62 8.91
C ILE A 24 -15.48 -8.79 7.97
N THR A 25 -14.52 -9.64 7.69
CA THR A 25 -14.71 -10.80 6.80
C THR A 25 -14.94 -12.10 7.55
N ALA A 26 -14.48 -12.19 8.79
CA ALA A 26 -14.68 -13.36 9.64
C ALA A 26 -14.66 -12.98 11.11
N VAL A 27 -15.36 -13.75 11.92
CA VAL A 27 -15.38 -13.67 13.38
C VAL A 27 -15.19 -15.07 13.95
N SER A 28 -14.34 -15.23 14.93
CA SER A 28 -13.93 -16.55 15.46
C SER A 28 -13.99 -16.54 17.01
N PRO A 29 -14.39 -17.65 17.66
CA PRO A 29 -14.85 -18.92 17.08
C PRO A 29 -16.32 -18.85 16.61
N SER A 30 -17.09 -17.87 17.07
CA SER A 30 -18.50 -17.67 16.70
C SER A 30 -18.92 -16.22 16.84
N ALA A 31 -20.00 -15.84 16.15
CA ALA A 31 -20.58 -14.49 16.24
C ALA A 31 -21.12 -14.13 17.65
N SER A 32 -21.59 -15.14 18.41
CA SER A 32 -22.14 -14.93 19.76
C SER A 32 -21.08 -14.85 20.87
N ALA A 33 -19.89 -15.37 20.62
CA ALA A 33 -18.78 -15.39 21.57
C ALA A 33 -17.44 -15.18 20.84
N PRO A 34 -17.23 -14.00 20.24
CA PRO A 34 -16.04 -13.75 19.46
C PRO A 34 -14.82 -13.55 20.37
N THR A 35 -13.68 -14.10 19.96
CA THR A 35 -12.36 -13.84 20.57
C THR A 35 -11.39 -13.22 19.59
N ALA A 36 -11.70 -13.29 18.29
CA ALA A 36 -10.92 -12.69 17.23
C ALA A 36 -11.82 -12.32 16.04
N LEU A 37 -11.35 -11.40 15.21
CA LEU A 37 -12.00 -11.03 13.96
C LEU A 37 -10.97 -10.74 12.87
N THR A 38 -11.39 -10.82 11.61
CA THR A 38 -10.54 -10.59 10.44
C THR A 38 -11.00 -9.32 9.71
N VAL A 39 -10.08 -8.38 9.52
CA VAL A 39 -10.26 -7.13 8.76
C VAL A 39 -9.07 -6.95 7.84
N ALA A 40 -9.31 -6.55 6.59
CA ALA A 40 -8.28 -6.32 5.59
C ALA A 40 -7.26 -7.48 5.46
N GLY A 41 -7.74 -8.71 5.58
CA GLY A 41 -6.93 -9.94 5.45
C GLY A 41 -6.11 -10.32 6.68
N SER A 42 -6.14 -9.55 7.76
CA SER A 42 -5.44 -9.85 9.02
C SER A 42 -6.41 -10.17 10.13
N THR A 43 -6.03 -11.13 10.98
CA THR A 43 -6.82 -11.53 12.14
C THR A 43 -6.30 -10.84 13.40
N TYR A 44 -7.21 -10.25 14.16
CA TYR A 44 -6.93 -9.50 15.39
C TYR A 44 -7.66 -10.14 16.56
N SER A 45 -6.95 -10.36 17.66
CA SER A 45 -7.55 -10.81 18.92
C SER A 45 -8.30 -9.67 19.58
N LEU A 46 -9.41 -9.98 20.27
CA LEU A 46 -10.17 -8.99 21.04
C LEU A 46 -9.58 -8.84 22.43
N GLY A 47 -9.28 -7.59 22.82
CA GLY A 47 -8.55 -7.29 24.06
C GLY A 47 -9.42 -7.40 25.32
N SER A 48 -10.76 -7.45 25.19
CA SER A 48 -11.65 -7.53 26.35
C SER A 48 -13.02 -8.13 26.01
N SER A 49 -13.73 -8.58 27.06
CA SER A 49 -15.10 -9.05 26.93
C SER A 49 -16.07 -7.91 26.52
N ALA A 50 -15.75 -6.66 26.84
CA ALA A 50 -16.54 -5.50 26.43
C ALA A 50 -16.49 -5.32 24.91
N VAL A 51 -15.31 -5.44 24.29
CA VAL A 51 -15.15 -5.40 22.84
C VAL A 51 -15.83 -6.61 22.20
N ALA A 52 -15.69 -7.80 22.76
CA ALA A 52 -16.38 -9.00 22.29
C ALA A 52 -17.91 -8.82 22.29
N SER A 53 -18.46 -8.24 23.35
CA SER A 53 -19.88 -7.93 23.44
C SER A 53 -20.31 -6.88 22.41
N LYS A 54 -19.48 -5.87 22.15
CA LYS A 54 -19.73 -4.84 21.13
C LYS A 54 -19.80 -5.49 19.74
N ILE A 55 -18.86 -6.35 19.38
CA ILE A 55 -18.84 -7.08 18.11
C ILE A 55 -20.06 -8.02 18.00
N SER A 56 -20.36 -8.81 19.03
CA SER A 56 -21.48 -9.75 18.99
C SER A 56 -22.85 -9.06 18.90
N SER A 57 -22.94 -7.79 19.31
CA SER A 57 -24.16 -6.98 19.20
C SER A 57 -24.40 -6.41 17.81
N LEU A 58 -23.39 -6.42 16.95
CA LEU A 58 -23.53 -5.99 15.56
C LEU A 58 -24.36 -7.00 14.76
N ASN A 59 -24.97 -6.53 13.68
CA ASN A 59 -25.76 -7.39 12.80
C ASN A 59 -24.91 -8.57 12.27
N GLY A 60 -25.42 -9.80 12.39
CA GLY A 60 -24.68 -10.99 12.00
C GLY A 60 -23.37 -11.24 12.77
N GLY A 61 -23.22 -10.66 13.97
CA GLY A 61 -21.98 -10.73 14.74
C GLY A 61 -20.85 -9.90 14.12
N GLY A 62 -21.21 -8.89 13.32
CA GLY A 62 -20.30 -7.92 12.72
C GLY A 62 -19.74 -8.33 11.35
N VAL A 63 -19.95 -9.54 10.88
CA VAL A 63 -19.49 -9.95 9.52
C VAL A 63 -20.20 -9.12 8.46
N GLY A 64 -19.44 -8.46 7.59
CA GLY A 64 -19.94 -7.52 6.59
C GLY A 64 -19.93 -6.05 7.03
N GLU A 65 -19.85 -5.77 8.33
CA GLU A 65 -19.77 -4.39 8.82
C GLU A 65 -18.41 -3.74 8.46
N VAL A 66 -18.45 -2.46 8.10
CA VAL A 66 -17.26 -1.64 7.91
C VAL A 66 -16.91 -0.99 9.25
N VAL A 67 -15.68 -1.22 9.70
CA VAL A 67 -15.21 -0.81 11.02
C VAL A 67 -13.82 -0.23 10.97
N THR A 68 -13.47 0.58 11.97
CA THR A 68 -12.09 0.94 12.30
C THR A 68 -11.76 0.35 13.68
N LEU A 69 -10.81 -0.57 13.71
CA LEU A 69 -10.31 -1.18 14.94
C LEU A 69 -9.26 -0.26 15.56
N LEU A 70 -9.42 0.04 16.84
CA LEU A 70 -8.40 0.72 17.63
C LEU A 70 -7.52 -0.35 18.29
N LEU A 71 -6.24 -0.37 17.93
CA LEU A 71 -5.31 -1.41 18.34
C LEU A 71 -4.48 -0.94 19.53
N GLY A 72 -4.45 -1.76 20.56
CA GLY A 72 -3.65 -1.53 21.76
C GLY A 72 -2.34 -2.31 21.78
N MET A 73 -1.95 -2.73 22.98
CA MET A 73 -0.77 -3.57 23.22
C MET A 73 -0.91 -4.88 22.43
N ASP A 74 0.20 -5.36 21.85
CA ASP A 74 0.24 -6.59 21.06
C ASP A 74 -0.71 -6.65 19.85
N ASN A 75 -1.16 -5.48 19.37
CA ASN A 75 -2.15 -5.34 18.29
C ASN A 75 -3.52 -5.97 18.60
N GLU A 76 -3.86 -6.16 19.84
CA GLU A 76 -5.21 -6.57 20.20
C GLU A 76 -6.20 -5.40 20.02
N VAL A 77 -7.46 -5.73 19.72
CA VAL A 77 -8.52 -4.76 19.53
C VAL A 77 -8.96 -4.24 20.90
N ALA A 78 -8.66 -2.97 21.17
CA ALA A 78 -9.05 -2.29 22.39
C ALA A 78 -10.45 -1.67 22.29
N ASP A 79 -10.84 -1.20 21.09
CA ASP A 79 -12.19 -0.74 20.78
C ASP A 79 -12.45 -0.74 19.27
N VAL A 80 -13.71 -0.52 18.89
CA VAL A 80 -14.19 -0.54 17.50
C VAL A 80 -15.03 0.69 17.22
N ILE A 81 -14.70 1.41 16.15
CA ILE A 81 -15.49 2.47 15.58
C ILE A 81 -16.36 1.87 14.48
N THR A 82 -17.65 2.21 14.46
CA THR A 82 -18.64 1.68 13.51
C THR A 82 -19.45 2.80 12.87
N GLY A 83 -20.16 2.49 11.79
CA GLY A 83 -21.02 3.44 11.10
C GLY A 83 -20.23 4.48 10.30
N GLU A 84 -20.75 5.69 10.20
CA GLU A 84 -20.18 6.78 9.38
C GLU A 84 -18.82 7.28 9.88
N GLU A 85 -18.49 7.01 11.15
CA GLU A 85 -17.18 7.37 11.71
C GLU A 85 -16.07 6.37 11.37
N ALA A 86 -16.41 5.20 10.82
CA ALA A 86 -15.44 4.21 10.40
C ALA A 86 -14.81 4.62 9.07
N ASP A 87 -13.48 4.46 8.97
CA ASP A 87 -12.76 4.70 7.72
C ASP A 87 -13.19 3.69 6.66
N SER A 88 -13.60 4.17 5.50
CA SER A 88 -14.12 3.37 4.40
C SER A 88 -13.45 3.65 3.05
N VAL A 89 -12.61 4.67 2.96
CA VAL A 89 -11.91 5.06 1.73
C VAL A 89 -10.41 5.07 1.98
N PHE A 90 -9.67 4.35 1.14
CA PHE A 90 -8.23 4.15 1.28
C PHE A 90 -7.54 4.47 -0.05
N TYR A 91 -6.37 5.07 0.02
CA TYR A 91 -5.55 5.42 -1.12
C TYR A 91 -4.22 4.66 -1.05
N GLY A 92 -3.75 4.18 -2.19
CA GLY A 92 -2.51 3.42 -2.20
C GLY A 92 -1.95 3.18 -3.59
N VAL A 93 -0.95 2.32 -3.64
CA VAL A 93 -0.27 1.90 -4.86
C VAL A 93 -0.43 0.40 -5.09
N VAL A 94 -0.69 0.02 -6.33
CA VAL A 94 -0.75 -1.39 -6.72
C VAL A 94 0.64 -2.00 -6.65
N GLN A 95 0.81 -3.00 -5.79
CA GLN A 95 2.06 -3.75 -5.63
C GLN A 95 2.14 -4.95 -6.56
N THR A 96 1.05 -5.68 -6.69
CA THR A 96 0.94 -6.85 -7.56
C THR A 96 -0.43 -6.91 -8.21
N ALA A 97 -0.47 -7.44 -9.43
CA ALA A 97 -1.69 -7.76 -10.13
C ALA A 97 -1.57 -9.19 -10.66
N THR A 98 -2.46 -10.08 -10.23
CA THR A 98 -2.43 -11.50 -10.58
C THR A 98 -3.73 -11.92 -11.22
N ARG A 99 -3.65 -12.82 -12.20
CA ARG A 99 -4.79 -13.48 -12.82
C ARG A 99 -4.64 -14.97 -12.64
N SER A 100 -5.69 -15.64 -12.19
CA SER A 100 -5.75 -17.09 -12.06
C SER A 100 -7.04 -17.62 -12.66
N LEU A 101 -6.97 -18.81 -13.24
CA LEU A 101 -8.18 -19.53 -13.65
C LEU A 101 -8.87 -20.09 -12.42
N VAL A 102 -10.19 -20.03 -12.39
CA VAL A 102 -10.98 -20.72 -11.36
C VAL A 102 -11.10 -22.17 -11.79
N GLU A 103 -10.58 -23.07 -10.96
CA GLU A 103 -10.42 -24.50 -11.30
C GLU A 103 -11.74 -25.24 -11.57
N ASP A 104 -12.87 -24.79 -11.00
CA ASP A 104 -14.14 -25.52 -11.08
C ASP A 104 -14.87 -25.46 -12.42
N ASN A 105 -14.61 -24.45 -13.26
CA ASN A 105 -15.33 -24.29 -14.53
C ASN A 105 -14.46 -24.01 -15.75
N GLY A 106 -13.16 -23.78 -15.59
CA GLY A 106 -12.22 -23.53 -16.71
C GLY A 106 -12.48 -22.26 -17.54
N ALA A 107 -13.56 -21.54 -17.26
CA ALA A 107 -14.03 -20.40 -18.06
C ALA A 107 -13.89 -19.05 -17.31
N ASP A 108 -13.79 -19.05 -16.00
CA ASP A 108 -13.71 -17.82 -15.22
C ASP A 108 -12.29 -17.50 -14.80
N VAL A 109 -11.91 -16.23 -15.00
CA VAL A 109 -10.63 -15.68 -14.57
C VAL A 109 -10.86 -14.87 -13.31
N LEU A 110 -10.27 -15.31 -12.22
CA LEU A 110 -10.18 -14.51 -11.00
C LEU A 110 -8.98 -13.56 -11.14
N GLN A 111 -9.26 -12.26 -10.99
CA GLN A 111 -8.22 -11.25 -10.99
C GLN A 111 -8.14 -10.58 -9.61
N LYS A 112 -6.92 -10.51 -9.07
CA LYS A 112 -6.63 -9.91 -7.78
C LYS A 112 -5.55 -8.87 -7.91
N ILE A 113 -5.71 -7.78 -7.18
CA ILE A 113 -4.63 -6.82 -6.96
C ILE A 113 -4.32 -6.73 -5.47
N SER A 114 -3.04 -6.51 -5.17
CA SER A 114 -2.57 -6.18 -3.84
C SER A 114 -2.16 -4.71 -3.83
N VAL A 115 -2.72 -3.94 -2.91
CA VAL A 115 -2.54 -2.49 -2.80
C VAL A 115 -1.99 -2.14 -1.43
N MET A 116 -0.81 -1.53 -1.38
CA MET A 116 -0.30 -0.91 -0.16
C MET A 116 -0.96 0.46 0.01
N CYS A 117 -1.70 0.63 1.08
CA CYS A 117 -2.43 1.86 1.38
C CYS A 117 -1.65 2.78 2.33
N THR A 118 -2.02 4.06 2.36
CA THR A 118 -1.35 5.07 3.18
C THR A 118 -1.41 4.79 4.68
N ASP A 119 -2.40 4.04 5.13
CA ASP A 119 -2.53 3.58 6.53
C ASP A 119 -1.57 2.45 6.91
N GLY A 120 -0.73 2.00 5.99
CA GLY A 120 0.24 0.93 6.20
C GLY A 120 -0.31 -0.49 6.04
N ILE A 121 -1.57 -0.61 5.63
CA ILE A 121 -2.21 -1.92 5.42
C ILE A 121 -2.19 -2.27 3.94
N THR A 122 -1.73 -3.47 3.64
CA THR A 122 -1.85 -4.06 2.30
C THR A 122 -3.21 -4.74 2.18
N ARG A 123 -4.01 -4.28 1.21
CA ARG A 123 -5.32 -4.85 0.91
C ARG A 123 -5.27 -5.63 -0.39
N THR A 124 -5.82 -6.85 -0.35
CA THR A 124 -5.98 -7.68 -1.55
C THR A 124 -7.44 -7.63 -1.97
N VAL A 125 -7.70 -7.16 -3.18
CA VAL A 125 -9.04 -6.94 -3.71
C VAL A 125 -9.23 -7.74 -4.99
N ASN A 126 -10.39 -8.42 -5.10
CA ASN A 126 -10.83 -9.01 -6.34
C ASN A 126 -11.39 -7.93 -7.25
N ILE A 127 -10.97 -7.92 -8.49
CA ILE A 127 -11.42 -6.96 -9.49
C ILE A 127 -12.01 -7.69 -10.70
N ASP A 128 -12.89 -7.00 -11.44
CA ASP A 128 -13.45 -7.54 -12.68
C ASP A 128 -12.35 -7.84 -13.71
N LYS A 129 -12.51 -8.95 -14.43
CA LYS A 129 -11.55 -9.41 -15.44
C LYS A 129 -11.33 -8.42 -16.60
N SER A 130 -12.26 -7.51 -16.82
CA SER A 130 -12.17 -6.46 -17.85
C SER A 130 -11.31 -5.28 -17.43
N LEU A 131 -11.06 -5.12 -16.11
CA LEU A 131 -10.27 -4.03 -15.56
C LEU A 131 -8.79 -4.38 -15.56
N ASN A 132 -7.95 -3.36 -15.66
CA ASN A 132 -6.51 -3.50 -15.59
C ASN A 132 -5.92 -2.42 -14.68
N TYR A 133 -5.25 -2.86 -13.61
CA TYR A 133 -4.55 -1.99 -12.67
C TYR A 133 -3.09 -2.44 -12.60
N PRO A 134 -2.22 -1.91 -13.46
CA PRO A 134 -0.80 -2.27 -13.47
C PRO A 134 -0.12 -1.96 -12.12
N THR A 135 0.91 -2.72 -11.80
CA THR A 135 1.82 -2.44 -10.69
C THR A 135 2.34 -1.00 -10.76
N GLY A 136 2.39 -0.33 -9.63
CA GLY A 136 2.81 1.06 -9.52
C GLY A 136 1.70 2.09 -9.74
N TRP A 137 0.50 1.69 -10.17
CA TRP A 137 -0.62 2.61 -10.31
C TRP A 137 -1.18 3.05 -8.96
N LEU A 138 -1.65 4.31 -8.92
CA LEU A 138 -2.38 4.87 -7.81
C LEU A 138 -3.85 4.46 -7.90
N VAL A 139 -4.40 4.02 -6.79
CA VAL A 139 -5.81 3.63 -6.70
C VAL A 139 -6.44 4.11 -5.40
N GLU A 140 -7.75 4.31 -5.47
CA GLU A 140 -8.64 4.45 -4.34
C GLU A 140 -9.39 3.13 -4.14
N ILE A 141 -9.48 2.69 -2.90
CA ILE A 141 -10.31 1.56 -2.50
C ILE A 141 -11.45 2.10 -1.64
N SER A 142 -12.67 1.92 -2.10
CA SER A 142 -13.89 2.21 -1.34
C SER A 142 -14.43 0.89 -0.78
N VAL A 143 -14.62 0.84 0.54
CA VAL A 143 -15.09 -0.35 1.26
C VAL A 143 -16.53 -0.13 1.69
N THR A 144 -17.40 -1.05 1.30
CA THR A 144 -18.82 -1.06 1.67
C THR A 144 -19.20 -2.41 2.26
N PRO A 145 -20.38 -2.56 2.88
CA PRO A 145 -20.87 -3.86 3.35
C PRO A 145 -20.95 -4.92 2.25
N GLU A 146 -21.14 -4.49 1.00
CA GLU A 146 -21.23 -5.35 -0.19
C GLU A 146 -19.86 -5.78 -0.70
N GLY A 147 -18.80 -5.06 -0.37
CA GLY A 147 -17.44 -5.38 -0.78
C GLY A 147 -16.56 -4.15 -1.03
N GLU A 148 -15.42 -4.40 -1.65
CA GLU A 148 -14.43 -3.40 -2.00
C GLU A 148 -14.55 -3.03 -3.48
N GLN A 149 -14.49 -1.73 -3.77
CA GLN A 149 -14.41 -1.19 -5.12
C GLN A 149 -13.07 -0.48 -5.31
N VAL A 150 -12.44 -0.68 -6.46
CA VAL A 150 -11.15 -0.07 -6.79
C VAL A 150 -11.35 0.90 -7.96
N THR A 151 -10.80 2.08 -7.82
CA THR A 151 -10.82 3.13 -8.85
C THR A 151 -9.40 3.65 -9.05
N ALA A 152 -8.93 3.71 -10.30
CA ALA A 152 -7.67 4.40 -10.60
C ALA A 152 -7.83 5.90 -10.35
N ILE A 153 -6.82 6.51 -9.73
CA ILE A 153 -6.81 7.94 -9.45
C ILE A 153 -5.68 8.63 -10.21
N GLU A 154 -5.97 9.86 -10.64
CA GLU A 154 -4.99 10.70 -11.30
C GLU A 154 -4.03 11.34 -10.28
N SER A 155 -2.82 11.63 -10.74
CA SER A 155 -1.84 12.35 -9.92
C SER A 155 -2.36 13.72 -9.53
N LYS A 156 -2.19 14.06 -8.25
CA LYS A 156 -2.46 15.37 -7.68
C LYS A 156 -1.28 15.78 -6.84
N SER A 157 -0.54 16.77 -7.28
CA SER A 157 0.72 17.16 -6.64
C SER A 157 0.62 18.50 -5.89
N VAL A 158 1.50 18.67 -4.94
CA VAL A 158 1.75 19.90 -4.21
C VAL A 158 3.27 20.11 -4.11
N SER A 159 3.71 21.35 -4.11
CA SER A 159 5.13 21.70 -4.00
C SER A 159 5.37 22.52 -2.74
N GLY A 160 6.53 22.31 -2.13
CA GLY A 160 6.93 23.03 -0.93
C GLY A 160 8.06 22.31 -0.22
N THR A 161 8.46 22.87 0.92
CA THR A 161 9.42 22.21 1.82
C THR A 161 8.67 21.74 3.05
N ILE A 162 8.91 20.49 3.47
CA ILE A 162 8.50 20.04 4.79
C ILE A 162 9.31 20.82 5.81
N ASN A 163 8.64 21.51 6.73
CA ASN A 163 9.34 22.29 7.76
C ASN A 163 10.13 21.37 8.72
N GLU A 164 11.05 21.95 9.49
CA GLU A 164 11.94 21.20 10.41
C GLU A 164 11.18 20.44 11.51
N THR A 165 9.99 20.90 11.86
CA THR A 165 9.11 20.24 12.84
C THR A 165 8.20 19.19 12.21
N ALA A 166 8.26 19.04 10.88
CA ALA A 166 7.42 18.13 10.11
C ALA A 166 5.91 18.31 10.35
N THR A 167 5.47 19.55 10.51
CA THR A 167 4.07 19.92 10.75
C THR A 167 3.42 20.65 9.57
N ALA A 168 4.20 20.97 8.53
CA ALA A 168 3.69 21.66 7.34
C ALA A 168 4.49 21.29 6.08
N LEU A 169 3.82 21.30 4.93
CA LEU A 169 4.38 21.23 3.59
C LEU A 169 4.02 22.51 2.84
N GLY A 170 5.00 23.40 2.67
CA GLY A 170 4.74 24.71 2.09
C GLY A 170 3.67 25.47 2.87
N ASP A 171 2.59 25.84 2.20
CA ASP A 171 1.46 26.59 2.79
C ASP A 171 0.41 25.69 3.48
N TYR A 172 0.54 24.36 3.38
CA TYR A 172 -0.39 23.42 3.98
C TYR A 172 0.12 22.88 5.30
N ALA A 173 -0.69 22.96 6.35
CA ALA A 173 -0.42 22.18 7.55
C ALA A 173 -0.58 20.68 7.26
N LEU A 174 0.21 19.86 7.94
CA LEU A 174 -0.01 18.42 7.99
C LEU A 174 -0.95 18.10 9.16
N ALA A 175 -1.89 17.20 8.95
CA ALA A 175 -2.72 16.71 10.03
C ALA A 175 -1.88 15.95 11.07
N ASP A 176 -2.28 15.92 12.32
CA ASP A 176 -1.57 15.22 13.38
C ASP A 176 -1.46 13.71 13.12
N ASP A 177 -2.45 13.16 12.42
CA ASP A 177 -2.55 11.75 12.01
C ASP A 177 -2.23 11.53 10.53
N VAL A 178 -1.49 12.45 9.91
CA VAL A 178 -1.13 12.37 8.49
C VAL A 178 -0.50 11.02 8.15
N GLN A 179 -1.02 10.40 7.10
CA GLN A 179 -0.52 9.14 6.57
C GLN A 179 0.34 9.43 5.34
N ILE A 180 1.60 9.04 5.41
CA ILE A 180 2.57 9.24 4.33
C ILE A 180 3.05 7.90 3.82
N LEU A 181 2.96 7.72 2.50
CA LEU A 181 3.42 6.53 1.79
C LEU A 181 4.47 6.94 0.77
N ASP A 182 5.68 6.40 0.87
CA ASP A 182 6.66 6.50 -0.21
C ASP A 182 6.52 5.32 -1.14
N THR A 183 6.61 5.55 -2.45
CA THR A 183 6.31 4.54 -3.47
C THR A 183 7.30 4.61 -4.63
N THR A 184 7.39 3.53 -5.42
CA THR A 184 8.09 3.52 -6.70
C THR A 184 7.15 3.17 -7.84
N SER A 185 7.56 3.44 -9.07
CA SER A 185 6.85 3.01 -10.29
C SER A 185 6.73 1.48 -10.42
N GLU A 186 7.56 0.74 -9.69
CA GLU A 186 7.56 -0.72 -9.67
C GLU A 186 6.68 -1.30 -8.56
N GLY A 187 5.90 -0.46 -7.87
CA GLY A 187 4.96 -0.88 -6.83
C GLY A 187 5.60 -1.17 -5.47
N LEU A 188 6.88 -0.83 -5.27
CA LEU A 188 7.41 -0.81 -3.90
C LEU A 188 6.75 0.32 -3.13
N ALA A 189 6.43 0.08 -1.88
CA ALA A 189 5.81 1.08 -1.03
C ALA A 189 6.13 0.82 0.44
N GLY A 190 6.21 1.91 1.19
CA GLY A 190 6.43 1.88 2.63
C GLY A 190 5.91 3.14 3.30
N THR A 191 5.37 2.99 4.51
CA THR A 191 4.93 4.14 5.31
C THR A 191 6.12 4.94 5.81
N VAL A 192 5.94 6.25 5.86
CA VAL A 192 6.98 7.21 6.25
C VAL A 192 6.46 8.06 7.41
N ARG A 193 7.26 8.20 8.45
CA ARG A 193 6.96 9.16 9.52
C ARG A 193 7.26 10.59 9.03
N PRO A 194 6.44 11.59 9.35
CA PRO A 194 6.68 12.97 8.94
C PRO A 194 8.11 13.47 9.26
N SER A 195 8.64 13.12 10.43
CA SER A 195 9.99 13.49 10.87
C SER A 195 11.11 12.94 9.95
N ARG A 196 10.87 11.83 9.23
CA ARG A 196 11.86 11.24 8.30
C ARG A 196 12.12 12.12 7.08
N ILE A 197 11.16 12.95 6.72
CA ILE A 197 11.24 13.86 5.57
C ILE A 197 11.27 15.33 5.95
N ALA A 198 11.50 15.66 7.23
CA ALA A 198 11.70 17.03 7.70
C ALA A 198 12.81 17.72 6.90
N GLY A 199 12.61 18.98 6.53
CA GLY A 199 13.54 19.75 5.69
C GLY A 199 13.55 19.38 4.20
N THR A 200 12.85 18.34 3.78
CA THR A 200 12.87 17.88 2.38
C THR A 200 12.01 18.80 1.50
N LYS A 201 12.58 19.17 0.35
CA LYS A 201 11.84 19.92 -0.68
C LYS A 201 11.11 18.94 -1.61
N LEU A 202 9.80 19.09 -1.68
CA LEU A 202 8.91 18.29 -2.52
C LEU A 202 8.40 19.13 -3.70
N ASN A 203 8.06 18.47 -4.80
CA ASN A 203 7.54 19.06 -6.03
C ASN A 203 6.63 18.09 -6.79
N ALA A 204 6.16 18.49 -7.97
CA ALA A 204 5.26 17.70 -8.79
C ALA A 204 5.85 16.35 -9.29
N LEU A 205 7.17 16.15 -9.24
CA LEU A 205 7.80 14.88 -9.60
C LEU A 205 7.91 13.93 -8.40
N THR A 206 7.93 14.49 -7.19
CA THR A 206 8.12 13.75 -5.93
C THR A 206 6.83 13.54 -5.15
N VAL A 207 5.76 14.31 -5.44
CA VAL A 207 4.41 14.10 -4.87
C VAL A 207 3.50 13.53 -5.94
N ARG A 208 3.01 12.33 -5.70
CA ARG A 208 2.09 11.63 -6.62
C ARG A 208 0.63 11.94 -6.34
N TYR A 209 0.27 12.04 -5.05
CA TYR A 209 -1.11 12.28 -4.63
C TYR A 209 -1.17 12.85 -3.21
N TYR A 210 -2.19 13.65 -2.92
CA TYR A 210 -2.50 14.09 -1.57
C TYR A 210 -4.00 14.37 -1.41
N THR A 211 -4.47 14.27 -0.18
CA THR A 211 -5.83 14.65 0.23
C THR A 211 -5.77 15.70 1.34
N LEU A 212 -6.85 16.43 1.49
CA LEU A 212 -7.05 17.40 2.55
C LEU A 212 -8.23 16.94 3.42
N ASN A 213 -8.08 17.07 4.73
CA ASN A 213 -9.18 16.89 5.67
C ASN A 213 -10.13 18.11 5.65
N GLU A 214 -11.18 18.08 6.45
CA GLU A 214 -12.17 19.17 6.56
C GLU A 214 -11.55 20.50 7.01
N GLN A 215 -10.43 20.47 7.72
CA GLN A 215 -9.68 21.65 8.18
C GLN A 215 -8.72 22.18 7.12
N GLY A 216 -8.67 21.55 5.94
CA GLY A 216 -7.76 21.94 4.86
C GLY A 216 -6.30 21.54 5.09
N GLN A 217 -6.04 20.61 6.00
CA GLN A 217 -4.72 20.06 6.28
C GLN A 217 -4.49 18.82 5.41
N ILE A 218 -3.24 18.59 5.02
CA ILE A 218 -2.86 17.34 4.32
C ILE A 218 -2.97 16.18 5.32
N ASP A 219 -3.85 15.24 5.05
CA ASP A 219 -4.09 14.04 5.86
C ASP A 219 -3.56 12.76 5.21
N ARG A 220 -3.38 12.76 3.89
CA ARG A 220 -2.71 11.67 3.15
C ARG A 220 -1.75 12.24 2.12
N LEU A 221 -0.58 11.62 2.01
CA LEU A 221 0.47 12.05 1.09
C LEU A 221 1.16 10.82 0.49
N ILE A 222 1.13 10.69 -0.83
CA ILE A 222 1.83 9.62 -1.55
C ILE A 222 2.98 10.23 -2.33
N LEU A 223 4.18 9.75 -2.05
CA LEU A 223 5.45 10.23 -2.58
C LEU A 223 6.01 9.27 -3.65
N ASN A 224 6.99 9.75 -4.39
CA ASN A 224 7.70 9.03 -5.43
C ASN A 224 9.19 8.96 -5.09
N ASP A 225 9.60 7.89 -4.43
CA ASP A 225 10.98 7.53 -4.07
C ASP A 225 11.77 8.71 -3.42
N VAL A 226 11.14 9.32 -2.42
CA VAL A 226 11.71 10.48 -1.73
C VAL A 226 12.69 10.07 -0.64
N THR A 227 12.41 8.96 0.05
CA THR A 227 13.23 8.51 1.18
C THR A 227 14.47 7.72 0.74
N GLY A 228 14.43 7.07 -0.43
CA GLY A 228 15.43 6.12 -0.87
C GLY A 228 15.49 4.84 0.00
N ASP A 229 14.49 4.61 0.85
CA ASP A 229 14.46 3.49 1.80
C ASP A 229 13.74 2.25 1.25
N LEU A 230 13.26 2.31 0.00
CA LEU A 230 12.53 1.22 -0.64
C LEU A 230 13.48 0.27 -1.37
N TRP A 231 13.72 -0.88 -0.77
CA TRP A 231 14.65 -1.88 -1.25
C TRP A 231 13.96 -3.17 -1.69
N LYS A 232 14.46 -3.79 -2.75
CA LYS A 232 14.14 -5.18 -3.08
C LYS A 232 15.24 -6.07 -2.54
N TYR A 233 14.84 -7.06 -1.76
CA TYR A 233 15.75 -8.10 -1.28
C TYR A 233 15.57 -9.36 -2.13
N GLY A 234 16.68 -10.00 -2.47
CA GLY A 234 16.69 -11.27 -3.19
C GLY A 234 17.72 -12.21 -2.58
N VAL A 235 17.47 -13.50 -2.71
CA VAL A 235 18.48 -14.52 -2.41
C VAL A 235 19.30 -14.73 -3.67
N LEU A 236 20.62 -14.67 -3.52
CA LEU A 236 21.53 -14.97 -4.63
C LEU A 236 21.57 -16.49 -4.80
N ASP A 237 20.93 -16.97 -5.85
CA ASP A 237 20.80 -18.41 -6.11
C ASP A 237 21.92 -18.94 -7.03
N ASP A 238 22.41 -18.13 -7.97
CA ASP A 238 23.53 -18.49 -8.87
C ASP A 238 24.42 -17.28 -9.21
N VAL A 239 25.72 -17.43 -8.98
CA VAL A 239 26.73 -16.40 -9.29
C VAL A 239 26.83 -16.10 -10.79
N LYS A 240 26.54 -17.07 -11.65
CA LYS A 240 26.54 -16.88 -13.10
C LYS A 240 25.43 -15.92 -13.55
N ASN A 241 24.27 -16.02 -12.94
CA ASN A 241 23.14 -15.11 -13.20
C ASN A 241 23.43 -13.71 -12.68
N LEU A 242 24.19 -13.57 -11.61
CA LEU A 242 24.61 -12.28 -11.10
C LEU A 242 25.47 -11.49 -12.12
N ALA A 243 26.39 -12.15 -12.78
CA ALA A 243 27.26 -11.52 -13.78
C ALA A 243 26.45 -10.96 -14.97
N VAL A 244 25.44 -11.68 -15.42
CA VAL A 244 24.54 -11.23 -16.49
C VAL A 244 23.67 -10.05 -16.02
N ASN A 245 23.15 -10.12 -14.81
CA ASN A 245 22.34 -9.05 -14.27
C ASN A 245 23.15 -7.78 -13.95
N ALA A 246 24.39 -7.94 -13.47
CA ALA A 246 25.31 -6.81 -13.26
C ALA A 246 25.64 -6.10 -14.58
N SER A 247 25.82 -6.84 -15.65
CA SER A 247 26.06 -6.27 -16.99
C SER A 247 24.84 -5.50 -17.51
N SER A 248 23.63 -5.99 -17.24
CA SER A 248 22.40 -5.29 -17.62
C SER A 248 22.17 -4.02 -16.78
N ILE A 249 22.49 -4.05 -15.50
CA ILE A 249 22.42 -2.88 -14.62
C ILE A 249 23.47 -1.84 -15.00
N LEU A 250 24.70 -2.28 -15.30
CA LEU A 250 25.76 -1.38 -15.75
C LEU A 250 25.43 -0.76 -17.11
N GLY A 251 24.82 -1.53 -18.02
CA GLY A 251 24.33 -1.03 -19.31
C GLY A 251 23.23 0.03 -19.17
N THR A 252 22.39 -0.08 -18.14
CA THR A 252 21.34 0.90 -17.85
C THR A 252 21.93 2.17 -17.22
N LEU A 253 23.00 2.04 -16.42
CA LEU A 253 23.68 3.19 -15.77
C LEU A 253 24.67 3.90 -16.70
N THR A 254 25.19 3.23 -17.73
CA THR A 254 26.14 3.81 -18.69
C THR A 254 25.50 4.18 -20.03
N GLY A 255 24.20 4.02 -20.17
CA GLY A 255 23.42 4.36 -21.36
C GLY A 255 23.27 5.86 -21.59
N SER A 256 24.39 6.58 -21.78
CA SER A 256 24.43 7.88 -22.41
C SER A 256 25.21 7.79 -23.69
N GLY A 257 24.48 7.92 -24.79
CA GLY A 257 24.92 8.50 -26.02
C GLY A 257 26.21 7.97 -26.68
N SER A 258 26.05 7.23 -27.75
CA SER A 258 26.93 7.34 -28.88
C SER A 258 26.13 7.15 -30.17
N SER A 259 25.78 8.25 -30.74
CA SER A 259 25.51 8.37 -32.17
C SER A 259 26.85 8.22 -32.93
N GLY A 260 26.92 7.30 -33.83
CA GLY A 260 28.11 7.07 -34.66
C GLY A 260 27.74 6.32 -35.90
N SER A 261 27.37 7.10 -36.87
CA SER A 261 27.53 7.00 -38.33
C SER A 261 28.34 5.83 -38.90
N GLY A 262 27.76 5.17 -39.86
CA GLY A 262 28.16 4.96 -41.23
C GLY A 262 29.38 4.10 -41.50
N SER A 263 29.20 3.05 -42.21
CA SER A 263 29.52 3.02 -43.63
C SER A 263 29.50 1.59 -44.18
N SER A 264 28.91 1.54 -45.32
CA SER A 264 28.91 0.50 -46.32
C SER A 264 30.26 -0.04 -46.68
N SER A 265 30.40 -1.35 -46.90
CA SER A 265 31.14 -1.86 -48.04
C SER A 265 30.70 -3.28 -48.39
N SER A 266 30.33 -3.38 -49.61
CA SER A 266 30.08 -4.48 -50.51
C SER A 266 31.29 -5.42 -50.68
N GLY A 267 30.98 -6.67 -50.99
CA GLY A 267 31.94 -7.65 -51.57
C GLY A 267 31.32 -9.03 -51.51
N ASN A 268 30.71 -9.43 -52.39
CA ASN A 268 30.68 -10.10 -53.68
C ASN A 268 31.50 -11.39 -53.73
N SER A 269 30.86 -12.34 -54.40
CA SER A 269 31.32 -13.54 -55.09
C SER A 269 31.70 -14.76 -54.26
N SER A 270 31.29 -15.91 -54.60
CA SER A 270 30.87 -16.67 -55.78
C SER A 270 31.10 -18.16 -55.49
N SER A 271 30.13 -18.95 -55.89
CA SER A 271 30.23 -20.26 -56.56
C SER A 271 31.09 -21.33 -55.91
N SER A 272 30.67 -22.59 -55.76
CA SER A 272 30.24 -23.53 -56.78
C SER A 272 29.98 -24.91 -56.16
N SER A 273 28.91 -25.54 -56.57
CA SER A 273 28.79 -26.84 -57.22
C SER A 273 29.35 -28.08 -56.56
N GLY A 274 28.53 -29.14 -56.57
CA GLY A 274 28.90 -30.53 -56.76
C GLY A 274 28.20 -31.53 -55.86
N SER A 275 27.12 -32.04 -56.31
CA SER A 275 26.84 -33.44 -56.69
C SER A 275 27.46 -34.53 -55.77
N THR A 276 26.71 -35.28 -55.20
CA THR A 276 26.16 -36.64 -55.46
C THR A 276 25.16 -36.99 -54.37
#